data_dbc385b8548d190f9250b601445d9b78
#
_entry.id   dbc385b8548d190f9250b601445d9b78
#
_cell.length_a   1.000
_cell.length_b   1.000
_cell.length_c   1.000
_cell.angle_alpha   90.00
_cell.angle_beta   90.00
_cell.angle_gamma   90.00
#
_symmetry.space_group_name_H-M   'P 1'
#
loop_
_entity.id
_entity.type
_entity.pdbx_description
1 polymer ?
#
loop_
_entity_poly.entity_id
_entity_poly.type
_entity_poly.pdbx_seq_one_letter_code
_entity_poly.pdbx_strand_id
1 'polypeptide(L)'
;MRELRICLVLEGCYPYVHGGVSTWMHQYITVMKEHEFVLWVIGAHACDRGKFVYELPDNVVEVHEVFLDDALKLKEHGNQNGQLHRINHFSEEETKSLRELMECSHPDWEVLFHLYHDRKMNPMSFLKSEQFLNILTESCLEKYPYIAFADAFHTMRSMLLPVLYLLGSEVPLADTYHAISTGYGGLLACLGGYVYRRPVLLTEHGIYTREREEEIIRAKWVIPSFKKQWISFFYMLSEAIYKRAFRVTSLFTNAMLTQIQIGCDAEKCRVIENGIDYDRLSQIPLKEEDGWIDIGAVVRLAPIKDIKTMIYAFYELSSRMENVRLHILGGVDDEEYADECYALVKQLDIKNLVFTGRVDIVQYMRKLDFTILTSISEGQPLSVLESFAARRPRVTTDVGCCRELLNGKEGDDFGCAGYCVPPMYRDGLAFAMEKMCESRRRRIRMGKSGQARTKAYYRHERMISEYRKLYREVEEAYGRDWI
;
A
#
# COMPACT_ATOMS: atom_id res chain seq x y z
N MET A 1 10.69 -12.78 25.70
CA MET A 1 10.68 -11.48 25.01
C MET A 1 10.01 -10.49 25.94
N ARG A 2 10.55 -9.29 26.04
CA ARG A 2 9.88 -8.18 26.71
C ARG A 2 8.66 -7.80 25.87
N GLU A 3 7.59 -7.39 26.51
CA GLU A 3 6.46 -6.72 25.89
C GLU A 3 6.93 -5.38 25.35
N LEU A 4 6.84 -5.17 24.02
CA LEU A 4 7.14 -3.89 23.40
C LEU A 4 5.85 -3.16 23.12
N ARG A 5 5.88 -1.83 23.31
CA ARG A 5 4.83 -0.94 22.85
C ARG A 5 5.20 -0.42 21.44
N ILE A 6 4.52 -0.93 20.43
CA ILE A 6 4.82 -0.71 19.01
C ILE A 6 3.81 0.26 18.44
N CYS A 7 4.27 1.41 17.93
CA CYS A 7 3.42 2.33 17.18
C CYS A 7 3.41 1.93 15.70
N LEU A 8 2.26 1.44 15.23
CA LEU A 8 2.01 1.17 13.80
C LEU A 8 1.50 2.43 13.14
N VAL A 9 2.27 2.96 12.17
CA VAL A 9 1.91 4.17 11.42
C VAL A 9 1.28 3.75 10.10
N LEU A 10 0.00 4.12 9.92
CA LEU A 10 -0.89 3.61 8.87
C LEU A 10 -1.46 4.77 8.04
N GLU A 11 -1.43 4.65 6.72
CA GLU A 11 -1.94 5.65 5.80
C GLU A 11 -3.09 5.08 4.95
N GLY A 12 -4.30 5.63 5.12
CA GLY A 12 -5.45 5.38 4.24
C GLY A 12 -6.01 3.95 4.21
N CYS A 13 -5.70 3.09 5.19
CA CYS A 13 -6.09 1.68 5.17
C CYS A 13 -6.74 1.22 6.48
N TYR A 14 -6.07 0.39 7.27
CA TYR A 14 -6.55 -0.11 8.56
C TYR A 14 -6.67 1.02 9.60
N PRO A 15 -7.72 1.11 10.40
CA PRO A 15 -8.86 0.19 10.48
C PRO A 15 -10.13 0.61 9.71
N TYR A 16 -10.04 1.54 8.75
CA TYR A 16 -11.20 2.14 8.08
C TYR A 16 -11.69 1.40 6.84
N VAL A 17 -10.81 0.72 6.12
CA VAL A 17 -11.10 0.13 4.82
C VAL A 17 -10.76 -1.34 4.79
N HIS A 18 -11.66 -2.16 4.26
CA HIS A 18 -11.35 -3.56 3.98
C HIS A 18 -10.41 -3.68 2.77
N GLY A 19 -9.32 -4.43 2.91
CA GLY A 19 -8.36 -4.64 1.83
C GLY A 19 -7.27 -5.63 2.22
N GLY A 20 -6.37 -5.94 1.28
CA GLY A 20 -5.27 -6.88 1.52
C GLY A 20 -4.38 -6.46 2.69
N VAL A 21 -3.90 -5.21 2.67
CA VAL A 21 -3.05 -4.65 3.74
C VAL A 21 -3.80 -4.56 5.05
N SER A 22 -5.07 -4.13 5.04
CA SER A 22 -5.89 -4.05 6.25
C SER A 22 -6.16 -5.43 6.89
N THR A 23 -6.45 -6.44 6.07
CA THR A 23 -6.64 -7.81 6.54
C THR A 23 -5.33 -8.38 7.09
N TRP A 24 -4.22 -8.15 6.41
CA TRP A 24 -2.89 -8.52 6.85
C TRP A 24 -2.57 -7.88 8.21
N MET A 25 -2.80 -6.57 8.36
CA MET A 25 -2.55 -5.82 9.59
C MET A 25 -3.40 -6.33 10.75
N HIS A 26 -4.68 -6.57 10.50
CA HIS A 26 -5.59 -7.11 11.53
C HIS A 26 -5.12 -8.49 12.04
N GLN A 27 -4.73 -9.39 11.12
CA GLN A 27 -4.19 -10.70 11.49
C GLN A 27 -2.86 -10.60 12.22
N TYR A 28 -1.98 -9.70 11.75
CA TYR A 28 -0.68 -9.42 12.34
C TYR A 28 -0.79 -9.00 13.81
N ILE A 29 -1.63 -8.02 14.11
CA ILE A 29 -1.87 -7.55 15.48
C ILE A 29 -2.51 -8.66 16.32
N THR A 30 -3.53 -9.33 15.82
CA THR A 30 -4.27 -10.38 16.52
C THR A 30 -3.38 -11.53 16.98
N VAL A 31 -2.34 -11.87 16.19
CA VAL A 31 -1.45 -13.01 16.51
C VAL A 31 -0.29 -12.60 17.41
N MET A 32 0.15 -11.34 17.37
CA MET A 32 1.26 -10.84 18.19
C MET A 32 0.80 -10.33 19.56
N LYS A 33 0.12 -11.19 20.32
CA LYS A 33 -0.46 -10.86 21.65
C LYS A 33 0.59 -10.52 22.72
N GLU A 34 1.85 -10.83 22.46
CA GLU A 34 2.97 -10.52 23.32
C GLU A 34 3.43 -9.07 23.28
N HIS A 35 2.83 -8.24 22.43
CA HIS A 35 3.13 -6.81 22.26
C HIS A 35 1.89 -5.96 22.40
N GLU A 36 2.05 -4.74 22.91
CA GLU A 36 1.05 -3.69 22.85
C GLU A 36 1.18 -2.91 21.55
N PHE A 37 0.07 -2.60 20.91
CA PHE A 37 0.04 -1.79 19.69
C PHE A 37 -0.65 -0.46 19.92
N VAL A 38 0.00 0.60 19.43
CA VAL A 38 -0.59 1.93 19.26
C VAL A 38 -0.81 2.13 17.78
N LEU A 39 -2.01 2.48 17.36
CA LEU A 39 -2.29 2.81 15.96
C LEU A 39 -2.18 4.32 15.77
N TRP A 40 -1.29 4.76 14.89
CA TRP A 40 -1.18 6.15 14.46
C TRP A 40 -1.63 6.23 13.01
N VAL A 41 -2.86 6.68 12.82
CA VAL A 41 -3.56 6.53 11.54
C VAL A 41 -3.74 7.88 10.87
N ILE A 42 -3.37 7.94 9.59
CA ILE A 42 -3.58 9.09 8.73
C ILE A 42 -4.77 8.79 7.83
N GLY A 43 -5.83 9.60 7.95
CA GLY A 43 -7.00 9.55 7.10
C GLY A 43 -7.12 10.79 6.21
N ALA A 44 -7.89 10.70 5.13
CA ALA A 44 -8.16 11.83 4.25
C ALA A 44 -9.19 12.78 4.88
N HIS A 45 -10.29 12.25 5.40
CA HIS A 45 -11.46 13.01 5.83
C HIS A 45 -11.78 12.84 7.31
N ALA A 46 -11.86 13.94 8.05
CA ALA A 46 -12.19 13.93 9.48
C ALA A 46 -13.59 13.39 9.80
N CYS A 47 -14.48 13.32 8.80
CA CYS A 47 -15.79 12.68 8.97
C CYS A 47 -15.71 11.17 9.20
N ASP A 48 -14.56 10.53 8.90
CA ASP A 48 -14.35 9.09 9.09
C ASP A 48 -13.84 8.76 10.49
N ARG A 49 -13.58 9.76 11.32
CA ARG A 49 -13.10 9.61 12.69
C ARG A 49 -13.92 8.59 13.48
N GLY A 50 -13.25 7.59 14.04
CA GLY A 50 -13.87 6.54 14.86
C GLY A 50 -14.73 5.53 14.09
N LYS A 51 -14.84 5.62 12.77
CA LYS A 51 -15.67 4.72 11.95
C LYS A 51 -14.88 3.48 11.52
N PHE A 52 -14.46 2.68 12.48
CA PHE A 52 -13.69 1.48 12.21
C PHE A 52 -14.57 0.38 11.63
N VAL A 53 -14.09 -0.28 10.57
CA VAL A 53 -14.74 -1.45 9.94
C VAL A 53 -14.24 -2.77 10.51
N TYR A 54 -13.21 -2.73 11.37
CA TYR A 54 -12.67 -3.86 12.11
C TYR A 54 -12.94 -3.68 13.60
N GLU A 55 -13.26 -4.78 14.30
CA GLU A 55 -13.18 -4.83 15.75
C GLU A 55 -11.70 -4.91 16.15
N LEU A 56 -11.23 -3.94 16.93
CA LEU A 56 -9.82 -3.86 17.27
C LEU A 56 -9.45 -4.97 18.27
N PRO A 57 -8.32 -5.68 18.06
CA PRO A 57 -7.82 -6.67 19.01
C PRO A 57 -7.47 -6.06 20.38
N ASP A 58 -7.60 -6.83 21.45
CA ASP A 58 -7.38 -6.39 22.84
C ASP A 58 -6.00 -5.79 23.12
N ASN A 59 -4.99 -6.16 22.31
CA ASN A 59 -3.63 -5.66 22.42
C ASN A 59 -3.41 -4.34 21.64
N VAL A 60 -4.44 -3.76 21.06
CA VAL A 60 -4.44 -2.36 20.60
C VAL A 60 -4.83 -1.48 21.78
N VAL A 61 -3.85 -0.79 22.36
CA VAL A 61 -4.03 -0.02 23.60
C VAL A 61 -4.42 1.43 23.36
N GLU A 62 -4.07 1.99 22.20
CA GLU A 62 -4.39 3.36 21.82
C GLU A 62 -4.59 3.50 20.30
N VAL A 63 -5.40 4.50 19.89
CA VAL A 63 -5.56 4.92 18.50
C VAL A 63 -5.45 6.44 18.41
N HIS A 64 -4.47 6.90 17.65
CA HIS A 64 -4.26 8.32 17.32
C HIS A 64 -4.65 8.55 15.88
N GLU A 65 -5.66 9.37 15.66
CA GLU A 65 -6.23 9.65 14.33
C GLU A 65 -5.84 11.06 13.88
N VAL A 66 -5.20 11.18 12.74
CA VAL A 66 -4.84 12.45 12.10
C VAL A 66 -5.49 12.51 10.72
N PHE A 67 -6.23 13.57 10.43
CA PHE A 67 -6.94 13.73 9.16
C PHE A 67 -6.40 14.91 8.36
N LEU A 68 -6.06 14.66 7.08
CA LEU A 68 -5.41 15.67 6.24
C LEU A 68 -6.33 16.86 5.94
N ASP A 69 -7.65 16.68 5.91
CA ASP A 69 -8.59 17.80 5.71
C ASP A 69 -8.69 18.73 6.94
N ASP A 70 -8.26 18.30 8.13
CA ASP A 70 -8.14 19.19 9.29
C ASP A 70 -7.06 20.26 9.06
N ALA A 71 -6.05 19.98 8.21
CA ALA A 71 -5.07 20.98 7.80
C ALA A 71 -5.73 22.19 7.09
N LEU A 72 -6.82 21.97 6.35
CA LEU A 72 -7.56 23.03 5.66
C LEU A 72 -8.37 23.91 6.64
N LYS A 73 -8.65 23.41 7.84
CA LYS A 73 -9.39 24.12 8.90
C LYS A 73 -8.48 24.92 9.82
N LEU A 74 -7.16 24.85 9.62
CA LEU A 74 -6.20 25.65 10.39
C LEU A 74 -6.53 27.12 10.20
N LYS A 75 -7.29 27.68 11.18
CA LYS A 75 -7.49 29.12 11.28
C LYS A 75 -6.20 29.74 11.81
N GLU A 76 -5.88 30.92 11.33
CA GLU A 76 -5.01 31.80 12.11
C GLU A 76 -5.65 31.92 13.49
N HIS A 77 -4.93 31.58 14.53
CA HIS A 77 -5.27 32.10 15.84
C HIS A 77 -4.94 33.59 15.77
N GLY A 78 -5.83 34.32 15.12
CA GLY A 78 -5.84 35.79 15.17
C GLY A 78 -6.03 36.15 16.63
N ASN A 79 -5.04 36.80 17.16
CA ASN A 79 -5.05 37.36 18.46
C ASN A 79 -6.31 38.23 18.62
N GLN A 80 -7.19 37.85 19.51
CA GLN A 80 -8.33 38.71 19.91
C GLN A 80 -7.87 40.06 20.48
N ASN A 81 -6.55 40.29 20.62
CA ASN A 81 -5.92 41.44 21.23
C ASN A 81 -5.09 42.34 20.30
N GLY A 82 -5.29 42.31 18.99
CA GLY A 82 -4.75 43.38 18.11
C GLY A 82 -3.22 43.52 18.06
N GLN A 83 -2.45 42.60 18.62
CA GLN A 83 -1.00 42.63 18.48
C GLN A 83 -0.61 42.03 17.13
N LEU A 84 -0.05 42.86 16.24
CA LEU A 84 0.63 42.40 15.01
C LEU A 84 1.57 41.26 15.39
N HIS A 85 1.30 40.04 14.86
CA HIS A 85 2.19 38.90 15.03
C HIS A 85 3.58 39.35 14.58
N ARG A 86 4.57 39.18 15.45
CA ARG A 86 5.98 39.23 15.08
C ARG A 86 6.14 38.37 13.83
N ILE A 87 6.59 38.96 12.74
CA ILE A 87 7.03 38.25 11.53
C ILE A 87 7.99 37.19 12.05
N ASN A 88 7.62 35.93 11.95
CA ASN A 88 8.47 34.82 12.35
C ASN A 88 9.70 34.87 11.43
N HIS A 89 10.81 35.35 11.94
CA HIS A 89 12.07 35.26 11.22
C HIS A 89 12.53 33.81 11.28
N PHE A 90 12.55 33.16 10.10
CA PHE A 90 13.22 31.88 9.94
C PHE A 90 14.74 32.13 9.92
N SER A 91 15.50 31.26 10.57
CA SER A 91 16.94 31.25 10.44
C SER A 91 17.37 30.90 9.00
N GLU A 92 18.62 31.10 8.67
CA GLU A 92 19.15 30.70 7.36
C GLU A 92 19.00 29.19 7.14
N GLU A 93 19.25 28.37 8.15
CA GLU A 93 19.12 26.91 8.13
C GLU A 93 17.66 26.49 7.96
N GLU A 94 16.73 27.10 8.70
CA GLU A 94 15.28 26.87 8.54
C GLU A 94 14.80 27.26 7.15
N THR A 95 15.23 28.43 6.64
CA THR A 95 14.88 28.90 5.30
C THR A 95 15.42 27.97 4.22
N LYS A 96 16.65 27.48 4.38
CA LYS A 96 17.25 26.51 3.47
C LYS A 96 16.44 25.21 3.45
N SER A 97 16.12 24.62 4.61
CA SER A 97 15.37 23.36 4.70
C SER A 97 13.95 23.52 4.16
N LEU A 98 13.29 24.67 4.37
CA LEU A 98 11.97 24.97 3.79
C LEU A 98 12.04 25.15 2.28
N ARG A 99 13.11 25.75 1.74
CA ARG A 99 13.36 25.83 0.29
C ARG A 99 13.54 24.43 -0.31
N GLU A 100 14.40 23.62 0.30
CA GLU A 100 14.64 22.24 -0.16
C GLU A 100 13.38 21.37 -0.11
N LEU A 101 12.50 21.58 0.90
CA LEU A 101 11.19 20.96 0.96
C LEU A 101 10.29 21.38 -0.22
N MET A 102 10.25 22.68 -0.56
CA MET A 102 9.49 23.20 -1.69
C MET A 102 10.02 22.69 -3.02
N GLU A 103 11.33 22.57 -3.16
CA GLU A 103 12.00 22.09 -4.38
C GLU A 103 12.01 20.57 -4.51
N CYS A 104 11.49 19.86 -3.50
CA CYS A 104 11.49 18.39 -3.39
C CYS A 104 12.89 17.81 -3.56
N SER A 105 13.88 18.43 -2.92
CA SER A 105 15.28 18.00 -2.91
C SER A 105 15.62 17.20 -1.64
N HIS A 106 16.54 17.66 -0.81
CA HIS A 106 17.00 16.95 0.39
C HIS A 106 16.89 17.81 1.64
N PRO A 107 15.67 18.15 2.11
CA PRO A 107 15.49 18.99 3.29
C PRO A 107 16.09 18.32 4.53
N ASP A 108 16.62 19.14 5.42
CA ASP A 108 16.98 18.68 6.75
C ASP A 108 15.70 18.46 7.58
N TRP A 109 15.30 17.20 7.70
CA TRP A 109 14.09 16.84 8.40
C TRP A 109 14.16 17.12 9.90
N GLU A 110 15.35 17.07 10.54
CA GLU A 110 15.48 17.38 11.98
C GLU A 110 15.23 18.86 12.24
N VAL A 111 15.69 19.74 11.36
CA VAL A 111 15.36 21.18 11.41
C VAL A 111 13.85 21.39 11.28
N LEU A 112 13.20 20.70 10.35
CA LEU A 112 11.75 20.80 10.16
C LEU A 112 10.96 20.21 11.34
N PHE A 113 11.39 19.07 11.90
CA PHE A 113 10.79 18.51 13.11
C PHE A 113 10.91 19.47 14.29
N HIS A 114 12.10 20.05 14.51
CA HIS A 114 12.30 21.05 15.55
C HIS A 114 11.37 22.25 15.35
N LEU A 115 11.27 22.77 14.12
CA LEU A 115 10.47 23.93 13.78
C LEU A 115 8.97 23.72 14.07
N TYR A 116 8.41 22.63 13.58
CA TYR A 116 6.96 22.39 13.63
C TYR A 116 6.52 21.62 14.87
N HIS A 117 7.30 20.67 15.35
CA HIS A 117 6.95 19.89 16.53
C HIS A 117 7.40 20.57 17.83
N ASP A 118 8.69 20.89 17.99
CA ASP A 118 9.21 21.41 19.27
C ASP A 118 8.83 22.87 19.48
N ARG A 119 9.01 23.71 18.48
CA ARG A 119 8.65 25.15 18.53
C ARG A 119 7.16 25.40 18.27
N LYS A 120 6.38 24.37 17.91
CA LYS A 120 4.93 24.47 17.65
C LYS A 120 4.56 25.54 16.62
N MET A 121 5.40 25.72 15.58
CA MET A 121 5.12 26.69 14.54
C MET A 121 3.85 26.31 13.77
N ASN A 122 2.97 27.29 13.58
CA ASN A 122 1.77 27.08 12.77
C ASN A 122 2.16 26.91 11.29
N PRO A 123 1.72 25.86 10.59
CA PRO A 123 1.96 25.66 9.16
C PRO A 123 1.65 26.87 8.29
N MET A 124 0.58 27.61 8.62
CA MET A 124 0.19 28.82 7.90
C MET A 124 1.18 29.99 8.06
N SER A 125 2.03 29.98 9.09
CA SER A 125 3.04 31.04 9.29
C SER A 125 4.07 31.05 8.16
N PHE A 126 4.51 29.88 7.69
CA PHE A 126 5.40 29.79 6.52
C PHE A 126 4.65 30.12 5.23
N LEU A 127 3.51 29.49 4.98
CA LEU A 127 2.75 29.63 3.73
C LEU A 127 2.27 31.07 3.45
N LYS A 128 2.28 31.94 4.46
CA LYS A 128 1.93 33.37 4.37
C LYS A 128 3.15 34.29 4.51
N SER A 129 4.34 33.72 4.66
CA SER A 129 5.57 34.49 4.82
C SER A 129 6.09 35.08 3.51
N GLU A 130 6.88 36.14 3.63
CA GLU A 130 7.62 36.72 2.51
C GLU A 130 8.64 35.71 1.95
N GLN A 131 9.24 34.88 2.81
CA GLN A 131 10.17 33.82 2.42
C GLN A 131 9.51 32.82 1.48
N PHE A 132 8.29 32.35 1.80
CA PHE A 132 7.55 31.45 0.92
C PHE A 132 7.30 32.08 -0.46
N LEU A 133 6.84 33.34 -0.49
CA LEU A 133 6.56 34.05 -1.74
C LEU A 133 7.84 34.25 -2.56
N ASN A 134 8.96 34.59 -1.92
CA ASN A 134 10.24 34.78 -2.61
C ASN A 134 10.72 33.46 -3.23
N ILE A 135 10.75 32.36 -2.46
CA ILE A 135 11.14 31.04 -2.96
C ILE A 135 10.22 30.60 -4.12
N LEU A 136 8.91 30.81 -3.97
CA LEU A 136 7.94 30.47 -5.03
C LEU A 136 8.17 31.30 -6.28
N THR A 137 8.41 32.62 -6.15
CA THR A 137 8.67 33.51 -7.28
C THR A 137 9.94 33.11 -8.02
N GLU A 138 11.03 32.84 -7.32
CA GLU A 138 12.27 32.34 -7.90
C GLU A 138 12.04 31.03 -8.66
N SER A 139 11.35 30.08 -8.04
CA SER A 139 11.01 28.79 -8.67
C SER A 139 10.13 28.94 -9.90
N CYS A 140 9.16 29.89 -9.88
CA CYS A 140 8.33 30.17 -11.05
C CYS A 140 9.15 30.75 -12.20
N LEU A 141 10.07 31.68 -11.92
CA LEU A 141 10.92 32.29 -12.96
C LEU A 141 11.87 31.27 -13.60
N GLU A 142 12.43 30.37 -12.80
CA GLU A 142 13.43 29.41 -13.26
C GLU A 142 12.81 28.17 -13.92
N LYS A 143 11.80 27.57 -13.27
CA LYS A 143 11.27 26.24 -13.65
C LYS A 143 9.93 26.30 -14.35
N TYR A 144 9.12 27.36 -14.11
CA TYR A 144 7.73 27.44 -14.57
C TYR A 144 7.37 28.78 -15.21
N PRO A 145 8.19 29.32 -16.15
CA PRO A 145 8.02 30.69 -16.66
C PRO A 145 6.72 30.94 -17.44
N TYR A 146 6.03 29.86 -17.86
CA TYR A 146 4.77 29.93 -18.63
C TYR A 146 3.55 29.52 -17.83
N ILE A 147 3.68 29.30 -16.50
CA ILE A 147 2.58 28.90 -15.64
C ILE A 147 2.05 30.11 -14.87
N ALA A 148 0.73 30.20 -14.73
CA ALA A 148 0.13 31.25 -13.91
C ALA A 148 0.64 31.12 -12.46
N PHE A 149 1.05 32.24 -11.84
CA PHE A 149 1.54 32.26 -10.47
C PHE A 149 0.52 31.67 -9.47
N ALA A 150 -0.78 31.92 -9.71
CA ALA A 150 -1.84 31.34 -8.87
C ALA A 150 -1.84 29.81 -8.90
N ASP A 151 -1.60 29.18 -10.06
CA ASP A 151 -1.55 27.74 -10.19
C ASP A 151 -0.34 27.15 -9.46
N ALA A 152 0.81 27.82 -9.56
CA ALA A 152 2.01 27.45 -8.82
C ALA A 152 1.79 27.60 -7.30
N PHE A 153 1.18 28.69 -6.85
CA PHE A 153 0.86 28.97 -5.46
C PHE A 153 -0.07 27.87 -4.88
N HIS A 154 -1.18 27.57 -5.57
CA HIS A 154 -2.13 26.56 -5.12
C HIS A 154 -1.52 25.16 -5.11
N THR A 155 -0.71 24.83 -6.10
CA THR A 155 -0.02 23.53 -6.16
C THR A 155 0.96 23.38 -4.99
N MET A 156 1.85 24.36 -4.78
CA MET A 156 2.81 24.29 -3.68
C MET A 156 2.13 24.26 -2.32
N ARG A 157 1.08 25.07 -2.13
CA ARG A 157 0.29 25.03 -0.90
C ARG A 157 -0.35 23.67 -0.65
N SER A 158 -0.93 23.03 -1.68
CA SER A 158 -1.57 21.72 -1.53
C SER A 158 -0.57 20.58 -1.27
N MET A 159 0.68 20.71 -1.71
CA MET A 159 1.76 19.78 -1.38
C MET A 159 2.28 19.98 0.05
N LEU A 160 2.55 21.23 0.43
CA LEU A 160 3.23 21.53 1.68
C LEU A 160 2.32 21.49 2.90
N LEU A 161 1.09 21.98 2.79
CA LEU A 161 0.20 22.12 3.93
C LEU A 161 -0.03 20.81 4.69
N PRO A 162 -0.31 19.66 4.03
CA PRO A 162 -0.41 18.37 4.72
C PRO A 162 0.87 17.98 5.47
N VAL A 163 2.04 18.14 4.85
CA VAL A 163 3.33 17.82 5.48
C VAL A 163 3.54 18.67 6.73
N LEU A 164 3.45 19.99 6.60
CA LEU A 164 3.69 20.91 7.71
C LEU A 164 2.68 20.69 8.86
N TYR A 165 1.45 20.34 8.53
CA TYR A 165 0.42 19.95 9.50
C TYR A 165 0.80 18.67 10.26
N LEU A 166 1.22 17.64 9.54
CA LEU A 166 1.64 16.37 10.13
C LEU A 166 2.85 16.52 11.05
N LEU A 167 3.81 17.38 10.69
CA LEU A 167 4.99 17.66 11.54
C LEU A 167 4.63 18.29 12.89
N GLY A 168 3.48 18.97 12.98
CA GLY A 168 2.97 19.52 14.23
C GLY A 168 2.09 18.56 15.04
N SER A 169 1.90 17.33 14.58
CA SER A 169 1.02 16.34 15.23
C SER A 169 1.55 15.92 16.60
N GLU A 170 0.62 15.52 17.48
CA GLU A 170 0.97 14.84 18.72
C GLU A 170 1.53 13.45 18.42
N VAL A 171 2.67 13.14 19.03
CA VAL A 171 3.38 11.89 18.82
C VAL A 171 3.03 10.90 19.93
N PRO A 172 2.43 9.74 19.63
CA PRO A 172 2.15 8.72 20.65
C PRO A 172 3.44 8.13 21.20
N LEU A 173 3.46 7.83 22.51
CA LEU A 173 4.61 7.21 23.15
C LEU A 173 4.68 5.72 22.75
N ALA A 174 5.86 5.30 22.25
CA ALA A 174 6.12 3.92 21.88
C ALA A 174 7.61 3.56 21.97
N ASP A 175 7.93 2.27 22.03
CA ASP A 175 9.29 1.75 22.03
C ASP A 175 9.89 1.73 20.60
N THR A 176 9.05 1.62 19.59
CA THR A 176 9.44 1.67 18.17
C THR A 176 8.29 2.19 17.31
N TYR A 177 8.62 2.82 16.19
CA TYR A 177 7.66 3.32 15.20
C TYR A 177 7.80 2.51 13.94
N HIS A 178 6.76 1.77 13.57
CA HIS A 178 6.76 0.88 12.43
C HIS A 178 5.77 1.40 11.38
N ALA A 179 6.27 2.05 10.33
CA ALA A 179 5.47 2.49 9.20
C ALA A 179 5.16 1.33 8.25
N ILE A 180 3.93 1.33 7.72
CA ILE A 180 3.47 0.30 6.76
C ILE A 180 3.51 0.81 5.31
N SER A 181 3.89 2.05 5.14
CA SER A 181 4.18 2.69 3.86
C SER A 181 5.25 3.77 4.05
N THR A 182 5.89 4.18 2.99
CA THR A 182 6.66 5.44 2.96
C THR A 182 5.67 6.63 2.97
N GLY A 183 5.92 7.73 2.26
CA GLY A 183 4.98 8.84 2.17
C GLY A 183 4.71 9.52 3.51
N TYR A 184 3.47 9.86 3.76
CA TYR A 184 3.07 10.54 5.01
C TYR A 184 3.23 9.63 6.24
N GLY A 185 2.93 8.33 6.09
CA GLY A 185 3.14 7.34 7.15
C GLY A 185 4.60 7.23 7.56
N GLY A 186 5.49 7.14 6.56
CA GLY A 186 6.93 7.15 6.78
C GLY A 186 7.44 8.41 7.47
N LEU A 187 6.93 9.57 7.08
CA LEU A 187 7.28 10.85 7.68
C LEU A 187 6.90 10.93 9.17
N LEU A 188 5.68 10.49 9.52
CA LEU A 188 5.25 10.44 10.92
C LEU A 188 6.08 9.44 11.75
N ALA A 189 6.44 8.29 11.19
CA ALA A 189 7.36 7.37 11.87
C ALA A 189 8.72 8.00 12.13
N CYS A 190 9.24 8.78 11.16
CA CYS A 190 10.46 9.56 11.35
C CYS A 190 10.34 10.62 12.45
N LEU A 191 9.21 11.31 12.52
CA LEU A 191 8.90 12.27 13.58
C LEU A 191 8.87 11.58 14.95
N GLY A 192 8.20 10.43 15.07
CA GLY A 192 8.17 9.63 16.30
C GLY A 192 9.57 9.21 16.75
N GLY A 193 10.36 8.70 15.80
CA GLY A 193 11.77 8.36 16.05
C GLY A 193 12.65 9.54 16.43
N TYR A 194 12.33 10.76 15.97
CA TYR A 194 13.01 11.99 16.38
C TYR A 194 12.64 12.37 17.82
N VAL A 195 11.35 12.49 18.11
CA VAL A 195 10.83 13.02 19.38
C VAL A 195 11.26 12.17 20.58
N TYR A 196 11.14 10.86 20.45
CA TYR A 196 11.45 9.94 21.55
C TYR A 196 12.79 9.21 21.40
N ARG A 197 13.57 9.55 20.36
CA ARG A 197 14.85 8.89 20.02
C ARG A 197 14.73 7.37 19.93
N ARG A 198 13.66 6.92 19.24
CA ARG A 198 13.31 5.52 19.10
C ARG A 198 13.61 4.99 17.70
N PRO A 199 13.84 3.67 17.56
CA PRO A 199 14.05 3.06 16.25
C PRO A 199 12.81 3.17 15.36
N VAL A 200 13.06 3.33 14.07
CA VAL A 200 12.03 3.37 13.04
C VAL A 200 12.14 2.14 12.17
N LEU A 201 11.05 1.47 11.92
CA LEU A 201 10.93 0.36 10.99
C LEU A 201 10.01 0.74 9.83
N LEU A 202 10.25 0.13 8.68
CA LEU A 202 9.40 0.27 7.51
C LEU A 202 9.06 -1.11 6.94
N THR A 203 7.79 -1.35 6.67
CA THR A 203 7.32 -2.44 5.81
C THR A 203 6.60 -1.86 4.61
N GLU A 204 7.04 -2.16 3.38
CA GLU A 204 6.32 -1.80 2.17
C GLU A 204 5.65 -3.00 1.54
N HIS A 205 4.33 -2.94 1.39
CA HIS A 205 3.54 -3.97 0.71
C HIS A 205 3.57 -3.83 -0.81
N GLY A 206 3.78 -2.62 -1.31
CA GLY A 206 4.04 -2.23 -2.69
C GLY A 206 5.10 -1.14 -2.69
N ILE A 207 5.64 -0.76 -3.84
CA ILE A 207 6.58 0.37 -3.94
C ILE A 207 5.78 1.66 -4.05
N TYR A 208 5.59 2.34 -2.92
CA TYR A 208 4.76 3.52 -2.78
C TYR A 208 5.06 4.60 -3.82
N THR A 209 6.34 4.90 -4.06
CA THR A 209 6.74 5.91 -5.04
C THR A 209 6.26 5.57 -6.45
N ARG A 210 6.34 4.31 -6.88
CA ARG A 210 5.85 3.86 -8.19
C ARG A 210 4.33 3.94 -8.30
N GLU A 211 3.63 3.55 -7.25
CA GLU A 211 2.18 3.64 -7.18
C GLU A 211 1.72 5.10 -7.29
N ARG A 212 2.36 6.01 -6.55
CA ARG A 212 2.09 7.46 -6.63
C ARG A 212 2.47 8.05 -7.98
N GLU A 213 3.58 7.64 -8.57
CA GLU A 213 3.98 8.07 -9.92
C GLU A 213 2.92 7.71 -10.95
N GLU A 214 2.45 6.46 -10.98
CA GLU A 214 1.38 6.02 -11.89
C GLU A 214 0.07 6.78 -11.65
N GLU A 215 -0.30 7.01 -10.40
CA GLU A 215 -1.48 7.78 -10.04
C GLU A 215 -1.37 9.23 -10.54
N ILE A 216 -0.25 9.91 -10.29
CA ILE A 216 -0.02 11.30 -10.71
C ILE A 216 0.02 11.42 -12.23
N ILE A 217 0.62 10.46 -12.93
CA ILE A 217 0.64 10.46 -14.41
C ILE A 217 -0.79 10.42 -14.96
N ARG A 218 -1.68 9.62 -14.36
CA ARG A 218 -3.09 9.47 -14.78
C ARG A 218 -4.01 10.57 -14.24
N ALA A 219 -3.61 11.26 -13.18
CA ALA A 219 -4.45 12.25 -12.51
C ALA A 219 -4.83 13.42 -13.43
N LYS A 220 -6.14 13.69 -13.53
CA LYS A 220 -6.69 14.83 -14.29
C LYS A 220 -6.65 16.13 -13.47
N TRP A 221 -6.65 16.03 -12.15
CA TRP A 221 -6.61 17.18 -11.23
C TRP A 221 -5.22 17.80 -11.07
N VAL A 222 -4.15 17.07 -11.46
CA VAL A 222 -2.78 17.59 -11.42
C VAL A 222 -2.49 18.34 -12.73
N ILE A 223 -2.13 19.61 -12.58
CA ILE A 223 -1.68 20.42 -13.73
C ILE A 223 -0.47 19.75 -14.38
N PRO A 224 -0.45 19.49 -15.68
CA PRO A 224 0.57 18.70 -16.36
C PRO A 224 2.02 19.12 -16.05
N SER A 225 2.27 20.43 -15.98
CA SER A 225 3.59 20.99 -15.67
C SER A 225 4.09 20.68 -14.25
N PHE A 226 3.20 20.35 -13.31
CA PHE A 226 3.54 20.01 -11.93
C PHE A 226 3.56 18.51 -11.65
N LYS A 227 3.27 17.64 -12.64
CA LYS A 227 3.31 16.19 -12.42
C LYS A 227 4.68 15.73 -11.94
N LYS A 228 5.76 16.20 -12.56
CA LYS A 228 7.13 15.89 -12.12
C LYS A 228 7.40 16.35 -10.68
N GLN A 229 6.91 17.54 -10.30
CA GLN A 229 7.08 18.06 -8.95
C GLN A 229 6.38 17.18 -7.91
N TRP A 230 5.13 16.75 -8.18
CA TRP A 230 4.39 15.82 -7.33
C TRP A 230 5.10 14.46 -7.19
N ILE A 231 5.64 13.93 -8.29
CA ILE A 231 6.40 12.68 -8.26
C ILE A 231 7.64 12.85 -7.39
N SER A 232 8.45 13.91 -7.62
CA SER A 232 9.63 14.20 -6.82
C SER A 232 9.31 14.39 -5.34
N PHE A 233 8.15 14.96 -5.02
CA PHE A 233 7.67 15.12 -3.65
C PHE A 233 7.49 13.78 -2.93
N PHE A 234 6.86 12.80 -3.56
CA PHE A 234 6.69 11.47 -2.95
C PHE A 234 8.01 10.69 -2.85
N TYR A 235 8.93 10.88 -3.80
CA TYR A 235 10.28 10.33 -3.71
C TYR A 235 11.05 10.93 -2.53
N MET A 236 10.99 12.24 -2.31
CA MET A 236 11.61 12.93 -1.18
C MET A 236 11.07 12.42 0.17
N LEU A 237 9.75 12.23 0.31
CA LEU A 237 9.16 11.65 1.53
C LEU A 237 9.63 10.21 1.78
N SER A 238 9.76 9.42 0.71
CA SER A 238 10.25 8.05 0.84
C SER A 238 11.73 7.99 1.21
N GLU A 239 12.54 8.89 0.67
CA GLU A 239 13.96 9.01 1.04
C GLU A 239 14.14 9.33 2.52
N ALA A 240 13.26 10.16 3.12
CA ALA A 240 13.31 10.50 4.54
C ALA A 240 13.29 9.25 5.43
N ILE A 241 12.34 8.34 5.21
CA ILE A 241 12.27 7.12 6.02
C ILE A 241 13.34 6.10 5.65
N TYR A 242 13.75 5.97 4.38
CA TYR A 242 14.84 5.08 3.99
C TYR A 242 16.16 5.45 4.68
N LYS A 243 16.44 6.75 4.82
CA LYS A 243 17.61 7.22 5.55
C LYS A 243 17.54 6.93 7.05
N ARG A 244 16.36 7.15 7.66
CA ARG A 244 16.18 7.06 9.12
C ARG A 244 15.90 5.65 9.62
N ALA A 245 15.28 4.79 8.82
CA ALA A 245 14.88 3.46 9.23
C ALA A 245 16.07 2.61 9.70
N PHE A 246 15.87 1.88 10.80
CA PHE A 246 16.78 0.84 11.28
C PHE A 246 16.74 -0.39 10.38
N ARG A 247 15.51 -0.80 9.98
CA ARG A 247 15.28 -1.84 8.97
C ARG A 247 14.15 -1.44 8.04
N VAL A 248 14.28 -1.87 6.79
CA VAL A 248 13.28 -1.73 5.74
C VAL A 248 12.93 -3.10 5.21
N THR A 249 11.66 -3.47 5.24
CA THR A 249 11.19 -4.76 4.75
C THR A 249 10.33 -4.62 3.51
N SER A 250 10.44 -5.59 2.63
CA SER A 250 9.63 -5.74 1.43
C SER A 250 9.16 -7.18 1.28
N LEU A 251 8.17 -7.42 0.44
CA LEU A 251 7.53 -8.73 0.31
C LEU A 251 8.26 -9.70 -0.61
N PHE A 252 9.16 -9.21 -1.48
CA PHE A 252 9.89 -10.03 -2.46
C PHE A 252 11.16 -9.31 -2.93
N THR A 253 12.08 -10.08 -3.50
CA THR A 253 13.44 -9.62 -3.85
C THR A 253 13.43 -8.42 -4.81
N ASN A 254 12.59 -8.43 -5.86
CA ASN A 254 12.57 -7.31 -6.81
C ASN A 254 12.05 -6.02 -6.18
N ALA A 255 11.15 -6.08 -5.19
CA ALA A 255 10.75 -4.90 -4.43
C ALA A 255 11.92 -4.36 -3.60
N MET A 256 12.67 -5.22 -2.92
CA MET A 256 13.89 -4.85 -2.20
C MET A 256 14.91 -4.19 -3.12
N LEU A 257 15.17 -4.77 -4.29
CA LEU A 257 16.09 -4.18 -5.28
C LEU A 257 15.62 -2.79 -5.74
N THR A 258 14.31 -2.61 -5.89
CA THR A 258 13.73 -1.31 -6.23
C THR A 258 13.91 -0.29 -5.09
N GLN A 259 13.72 -0.69 -3.83
CA GLN A 259 13.98 0.17 -2.66
C GLN A 259 15.45 0.64 -2.66
N ILE A 260 16.39 -0.26 -2.94
CA ILE A 260 17.82 0.06 -3.04
C ILE A 260 18.08 1.05 -4.20
N GLN A 261 17.47 0.83 -5.36
CA GLN A 261 17.58 1.75 -6.52
C GLN A 261 17.03 3.15 -6.23
N ILE A 262 16.02 3.25 -5.37
CA ILE A 262 15.41 4.54 -4.96
C ILE A 262 16.26 5.23 -3.86
N GLY A 263 17.26 4.56 -3.29
CA GLY A 263 18.21 5.15 -2.34
C GLY A 263 18.16 4.54 -0.93
N CYS A 264 17.47 3.41 -0.73
CA CYS A 264 17.57 2.68 0.52
C CYS A 264 18.93 1.95 0.62
N ASP A 265 19.54 2.00 1.81
CA ASP A 265 20.75 1.24 2.09
C ASP A 265 20.46 -0.27 2.07
N ALA A 266 21.23 -1.01 1.26
CA ALA A 266 21.08 -2.45 1.09
C ALA A 266 21.23 -3.24 2.41
N GLU A 267 22.06 -2.75 3.35
CA GLU A 267 22.27 -3.41 4.64
C GLU A 267 21.06 -3.35 5.56
N LYS A 268 20.19 -2.34 5.35
CA LYS A 268 18.94 -2.20 6.09
C LYS A 268 17.81 -3.07 5.53
N CYS A 269 17.91 -3.47 4.25
CA CYS A 269 16.85 -4.15 3.54
C CYS A 269 16.72 -5.62 3.94
N ARG A 270 15.49 -6.10 4.10
CA ARG A 270 15.12 -7.49 4.34
C ARG A 270 13.89 -7.86 3.52
N VAL A 271 13.81 -9.11 3.11
CA VAL A 271 12.58 -9.66 2.50
C VAL A 271 11.84 -10.47 3.56
N ILE A 272 10.60 -10.05 3.85
CA ILE A 272 9.67 -10.81 4.68
C ILE A 272 8.40 -11.03 3.86
N GLU A 273 8.28 -12.24 3.34
CA GLU A 273 7.18 -12.62 2.45
C GLU A 273 5.87 -12.70 3.22
N ASN A 274 4.76 -12.40 2.56
CA ASN A 274 3.42 -12.59 3.14
C ASN A 274 3.18 -14.05 3.50
N GLY A 275 2.38 -14.22 4.55
CA GLY A 275 1.88 -15.52 4.96
C GLY A 275 0.35 -15.55 4.98
N ILE A 276 -0.20 -16.72 4.79
CA ILE A 276 -1.64 -16.97 4.86
C ILE A 276 -1.98 -18.10 5.83
N ASP A 277 -3.24 -18.19 6.26
CA ASP A 277 -3.77 -19.31 7.03
C ASP A 277 -3.86 -20.56 6.15
N TYR A 278 -2.69 -21.20 5.98
CA TYR A 278 -2.56 -22.38 5.14
C TYR A 278 -3.43 -23.54 5.63
N ASP A 279 -3.49 -23.79 6.94
CA ASP A 279 -4.16 -24.97 7.48
C ASP A 279 -5.67 -24.90 7.22
N ARG A 280 -6.29 -23.73 7.39
CA ARG A 280 -7.69 -23.50 7.06
C ARG A 280 -7.98 -23.67 5.57
N LEU A 281 -7.17 -23.05 4.70
CA LEU A 281 -7.41 -23.05 3.25
C LEU A 281 -7.08 -24.40 2.59
N SER A 282 -6.10 -25.13 3.11
CA SER A 282 -5.68 -26.42 2.54
C SER A 282 -6.72 -27.53 2.68
N GLN A 283 -7.67 -27.37 3.60
CA GLN A 283 -8.77 -28.31 3.83
C GLN A 283 -9.92 -28.14 2.83
N ILE A 284 -9.94 -27.09 2.02
CA ILE A 284 -11.01 -26.86 1.04
C ILE A 284 -11.00 -28.00 0.01
N PRO A 285 -12.12 -28.73 -0.17
CA PRO A 285 -12.18 -29.82 -1.13
C PRO A 285 -12.07 -29.30 -2.57
N LEU A 286 -11.57 -30.11 -3.47
CA LEU A 286 -11.65 -29.82 -4.90
C LEU A 286 -13.11 -29.83 -5.36
N LYS A 287 -13.41 -29.02 -6.39
CA LYS A 287 -14.70 -29.00 -7.01
C LYS A 287 -15.05 -30.40 -7.58
N GLU A 288 -16.28 -30.86 -7.35
CA GLU A 288 -16.84 -32.04 -7.99
C GLU A 288 -17.09 -31.76 -9.48
N GLU A 289 -17.01 -32.81 -10.31
CA GLU A 289 -17.26 -32.68 -11.74
C GLU A 289 -18.77 -32.57 -12.01
N ASP A 290 -19.16 -31.42 -12.56
CA ASP A 290 -20.55 -31.13 -12.95
C ASP A 290 -20.70 -30.81 -14.45
N GLY A 291 -19.63 -31.04 -15.22
CA GLY A 291 -19.56 -30.69 -16.64
C GLY A 291 -19.19 -29.21 -16.92
N TRP A 292 -19.12 -28.36 -15.89
CA TRP A 292 -18.73 -26.97 -16.00
C TRP A 292 -17.32 -26.73 -15.47
N ILE A 293 -16.64 -25.73 -16.04
CA ILE A 293 -15.36 -25.23 -15.56
C ILE A 293 -15.60 -23.85 -14.98
N ASP A 294 -15.42 -23.72 -13.66
CA ASP A 294 -15.65 -22.49 -12.93
C ASP A 294 -14.32 -21.77 -12.64
N ILE A 295 -14.21 -20.58 -13.19
CA ILE A 295 -13.05 -19.68 -13.05
C ILE A 295 -13.39 -18.64 -12.01
N GLY A 296 -12.55 -18.44 -11.00
CA GLY A 296 -12.78 -17.44 -9.96
C GLY A 296 -11.78 -16.27 -10.01
N ALA A 297 -12.26 -15.05 -9.88
CA ALA A 297 -11.44 -13.86 -9.71
C ALA A 297 -11.72 -13.25 -8.34
N VAL A 298 -10.80 -13.41 -7.38
CA VAL A 298 -10.91 -12.80 -6.04
C VAL A 298 -10.27 -11.42 -6.09
N VAL A 299 -11.09 -10.41 -6.39
CA VAL A 299 -10.62 -9.04 -6.66
C VAL A 299 -11.69 -8.01 -6.28
N ARG A 300 -11.27 -6.81 -5.86
CA ARG A 300 -12.16 -5.64 -5.76
C ARG A 300 -12.39 -5.05 -7.16
N LEU A 301 -13.55 -4.47 -7.42
CA LEU A 301 -13.82 -3.75 -8.67
C LEU A 301 -13.15 -2.38 -8.61
N ALA A 302 -11.94 -2.31 -9.16
CA ALA A 302 -11.11 -1.12 -9.23
C ALA A 302 -10.27 -1.12 -10.52
N PRO A 303 -9.94 0.05 -11.09
CA PRO A 303 -9.17 0.15 -12.35
C PRO A 303 -7.85 -0.61 -12.34
N ILE A 304 -7.14 -0.61 -11.22
CA ILE A 304 -5.84 -1.30 -11.07
C ILE A 304 -5.95 -2.83 -11.24
N LYS A 305 -7.13 -3.42 -11.05
CA LYS A 305 -7.39 -4.85 -11.20
C LYS A 305 -7.71 -5.26 -12.64
N ASP A 306 -7.91 -4.31 -13.52
CA ASP A 306 -8.13 -4.47 -14.96
C ASP A 306 -9.20 -5.54 -15.31
N ILE A 307 -10.36 -5.40 -14.64
CA ILE A 307 -11.51 -6.30 -14.83
C ILE A 307 -12.01 -6.27 -16.28
N LYS A 308 -11.86 -5.15 -16.98
CA LYS A 308 -12.29 -5.05 -18.39
C LYS A 308 -11.49 -5.99 -19.29
N THR A 309 -10.17 -6.04 -19.13
CA THR A 309 -9.35 -7.03 -19.88
C THR A 309 -9.73 -8.45 -19.53
N MET A 310 -10.07 -8.74 -18.25
CA MET A 310 -10.58 -10.05 -17.83
C MET A 310 -11.89 -10.40 -18.55
N ILE A 311 -12.86 -9.47 -18.61
CA ILE A 311 -14.14 -9.64 -19.28
C ILE A 311 -13.94 -9.93 -20.77
N TYR A 312 -13.10 -9.15 -21.45
CA TYR A 312 -12.79 -9.39 -22.86
C TYR A 312 -12.10 -10.73 -23.11
N ALA A 313 -11.15 -11.12 -22.27
CA ALA A 313 -10.48 -12.43 -22.38
C ALA A 313 -11.45 -13.58 -22.12
N PHE A 314 -12.37 -13.42 -21.17
CA PHE A 314 -13.41 -14.42 -20.90
C PHE A 314 -14.45 -14.49 -22.03
N TYR A 315 -14.84 -13.37 -22.63
CA TYR A 315 -15.71 -13.33 -23.80
C TYR A 315 -15.13 -14.17 -24.95
N GLU A 316 -13.84 -14.00 -25.22
CA GLU A 316 -13.14 -14.76 -26.24
C GLU A 316 -13.10 -16.27 -25.91
N LEU A 317 -12.81 -16.63 -24.65
CA LEU A 317 -12.86 -18.02 -24.19
C LEU A 317 -14.26 -18.62 -24.34
N SER A 318 -15.30 -17.91 -23.87
CA SER A 318 -16.69 -18.39 -23.89
C SER A 318 -17.26 -18.54 -25.30
N SER A 319 -16.70 -17.83 -26.28
CA SER A 319 -17.06 -18.04 -27.71
C SER A 319 -16.54 -19.36 -28.30
N ARG A 320 -15.51 -19.94 -27.67
CA ARG A 320 -14.90 -21.24 -28.09
C ARG A 320 -15.31 -22.40 -27.20
N MET A 321 -15.74 -22.15 -25.98
CA MET A 321 -16.10 -23.16 -24.98
C MET A 321 -17.40 -22.78 -24.27
N GLU A 322 -18.45 -23.56 -24.46
CA GLU A 322 -19.77 -23.27 -23.90
C GLU A 322 -19.87 -23.56 -22.38
N ASN A 323 -19.08 -24.51 -21.88
CA ASN A 323 -19.16 -24.99 -20.51
C ASN A 323 -18.18 -24.31 -19.53
N VAL A 324 -17.95 -23.00 -19.69
CA VAL A 324 -17.11 -22.18 -18.81
C VAL A 324 -17.93 -21.10 -18.10
N ARG A 325 -17.63 -20.81 -16.84
CA ARG A 325 -18.22 -19.74 -16.06
C ARG A 325 -17.14 -18.91 -15.38
N LEU A 326 -17.32 -17.58 -15.37
CA LEU A 326 -16.44 -16.65 -14.65
C LEU A 326 -17.19 -16.05 -13.46
N HIS A 327 -16.59 -16.15 -12.28
CA HIS A 327 -17.10 -15.60 -11.03
C HIS A 327 -16.16 -14.51 -10.55
N ILE A 328 -16.63 -13.27 -10.47
CA ILE A 328 -15.89 -12.13 -9.93
C ILE A 328 -16.34 -11.91 -8.49
N LEU A 329 -15.42 -12.20 -7.54
CA LEU A 329 -15.66 -12.25 -6.10
C LEU A 329 -14.98 -11.06 -5.43
N GLY A 330 -15.75 -10.08 -5.02
CA GLY A 330 -15.26 -8.90 -4.33
C GLY A 330 -16.23 -7.75 -4.37
N GLY A 331 -16.01 -6.78 -3.48
CA GLY A 331 -16.82 -5.57 -3.42
C GLY A 331 -16.43 -4.54 -4.47
N VAL A 332 -17.28 -3.53 -4.62
CA VAL A 332 -17.02 -2.34 -5.42
C VAL A 332 -16.11 -1.41 -4.61
N ASP A 333 -15.05 -0.92 -5.24
CA ASP A 333 -14.09 0.03 -4.70
C ASP A 333 -14.19 1.37 -5.46
N ASP A 334 -14.56 1.29 -6.74
CA ASP A 334 -14.80 2.41 -7.64
C ASP A 334 -16.11 2.16 -8.38
N GLU A 335 -17.14 2.94 -8.05
CA GLU A 335 -18.50 2.79 -8.58
C GLU A 335 -18.55 3.07 -10.10
N GLU A 336 -17.86 4.11 -10.58
CA GLU A 336 -17.84 4.43 -12.02
C GLU A 336 -17.22 3.29 -12.82
N TYR A 337 -16.10 2.75 -12.34
CA TYR A 337 -15.45 1.61 -12.97
C TYR A 337 -16.29 0.33 -12.92
N ALA A 338 -16.98 0.09 -11.80
CA ALA A 338 -17.90 -1.07 -11.67
C ALA A 338 -19.05 -0.97 -12.67
N ASP A 339 -19.67 0.20 -12.81
CA ASP A 339 -20.75 0.45 -13.77
C ASP A 339 -20.28 0.21 -15.21
N GLU A 340 -19.05 0.66 -15.54
CA GLU A 340 -18.45 0.38 -16.86
C GLU A 340 -18.24 -1.14 -17.09
N CYS A 341 -17.84 -1.90 -16.06
CA CYS A 341 -17.69 -3.35 -16.14
C CYS A 341 -19.05 -4.05 -16.35
N TYR A 342 -20.09 -3.63 -15.62
CA TYR A 342 -21.45 -4.16 -15.78
C TYR A 342 -22.01 -3.85 -17.18
N ALA A 343 -21.82 -2.62 -17.65
CA ALA A 343 -22.24 -2.21 -18.99
C ALA A 343 -21.52 -3.03 -20.08
N LEU A 344 -20.22 -3.30 -19.91
CA LEU A 344 -19.43 -4.10 -20.84
C LEU A 344 -19.93 -5.54 -20.94
N VAL A 345 -20.24 -6.20 -19.82
CA VAL A 345 -20.79 -7.57 -19.81
C VAL A 345 -22.13 -7.61 -20.54
N LYS A 346 -22.99 -6.61 -20.33
CA LYS A 346 -24.27 -6.46 -21.02
C LYS A 346 -24.09 -6.21 -22.53
N GLN A 347 -23.17 -5.35 -22.90
CA GLN A 347 -22.88 -5.02 -24.31
C GLN A 347 -22.37 -6.23 -25.10
N LEU A 348 -21.53 -7.07 -24.46
CA LEU A 348 -20.99 -8.29 -25.05
C LEU A 348 -21.94 -9.48 -24.96
N ASP A 349 -23.12 -9.34 -24.34
CA ASP A 349 -24.11 -10.39 -24.10
C ASP A 349 -23.54 -11.66 -23.43
N ILE A 350 -22.61 -11.48 -22.47
CA ILE A 350 -21.98 -12.60 -21.77
C ILE A 350 -22.97 -13.19 -20.74
N LYS A 351 -23.38 -14.44 -20.91
CA LYS A 351 -24.38 -15.12 -20.05
C LYS A 351 -23.73 -15.78 -18.82
N ASN A 352 -22.51 -16.26 -18.95
CA ASN A 352 -21.85 -17.13 -17.97
C ASN A 352 -20.83 -16.36 -17.10
N LEU A 353 -21.05 -15.05 -16.86
CA LEU A 353 -20.25 -14.22 -15.97
C LEU A 353 -21.12 -13.72 -14.82
N VAL A 354 -20.64 -13.90 -13.60
CA VAL A 354 -21.35 -13.52 -12.37
C VAL A 354 -20.49 -12.62 -11.50
N PHE A 355 -21.02 -11.45 -11.15
CA PHE A 355 -20.49 -10.61 -10.07
C PHE A 355 -21.16 -11.03 -8.77
N THR A 356 -20.39 -11.58 -7.83
CA THR A 356 -20.95 -12.14 -6.59
C THR A 356 -21.04 -11.14 -5.45
N GLY A 357 -20.35 -9.99 -5.58
CA GLY A 357 -20.08 -9.14 -4.45
C GLY A 357 -19.12 -9.79 -3.44
N ARG A 358 -19.14 -9.34 -2.21
CA ARG A 358 -18.35 -9.93 -1.12
C ARG A 358 -18.96 -11.27 -0.70
N VAL A 359 -18.11 -12.29 -0.62
CA VAL A 359 -18.50 -13.66 -0.24
C VAL A 359 -17.47 -14.26 0.72
N ASP A 360 -17.87 -15.30 1.46
CA ASP A 360 -16.92 -16.13 2.18
C ASP A 360 -16.06 -16.92 1.17
N ILE A 361 -14.80 -16.56 1.09
CA ILE A 361 -13.84 -17.16 0.15
C ILE A 361 -13.67 -18.66 0.39
N VAL A 362 -13.67 -19.12 1.65
CA VAL A 362 -13.52 -20.54 1.98
C VAL A 362 -14.69 -21.34 1.42
N GLN A 363 -15.91 -20.84 1.59
CA GLN A 363 -17.11 -21.50 1.07
C GLN A 363 -17.20 -21.41 -0.44
N TYR A 364 -16.75 -20.31 -1.03
CA TYR A 364 -16.85 -20.13 -2.47
C TYR A 364 -15.76 -20.88 -3.26
N MET A 365 -14.54 -20.92 -2.72
CA MET A 365 -13.39 -21.56 -3.38
C MET A 365 -13.65 -23.05 -3.72
N ARG A 366 -14.50 -23.74 -2.96
CA ARG A 366 -14.90 -25.13 -3.25
C ARG A 366 -15.61 -25.30 -4.60
N LYS A 367 -16.21 -24.24 -5.13
CA LYS A 367 -16.95 -24.24 -6.41
C LYS A 367 -16.04 -23.95 -7.61
N LEU A 368 -14.78 -23.60 -7.40
CA LEU A 368 -13.88 -23.15 -8.44
C LEU A 368 -12.90 -24.24 -8.88
N ASP A 369 -12.62 -24.30 -10.17
CA ASP A 369 -11.60 -25.16 -10.77
C ASP A 369 -10.22 -24.52 -10.75
N PHE A 370 -10.16 -23.25 -11.07
CA PHE A 370 -8.94 -22.43 -11.03
C PHE A 370 -9.29 -20.94 -10.85
N THR A 371 -8.28 -20.11 -10.66
CA THR A 371 -8.47 -18.68 -10.44
C THR A 371 -7.71 -17.83 -11.44
N ILE A 372 -8.16 -16.57 -11.63
CA ILE A 372 -7.52 -15.57 -12.50
C ILE A 372 -7.23 -14.26 -11.75
N LEU A 373 -6.16 -13.57 -12.14
CA LEU A 373 -5.81 -12.22 -11.73
C LEU A 373 -5.28 -11.45 -12.93
N THR A 374 -5.83 -10.27 -13.20
CA THR A 374 -5.49 -9.44 -14.37
C THR A 374 -4.89 -8.11 -14.01
N SER A 375 -4.53 -7.92 -12.75
CA SER A 375 -4.04 -6.64 -12.24
C SER A 375 -2.91 -6.05 -13.09
N ILE A 376 -2.89 -4.72 -13.16
CA ILE A 376 -1.83 -3.94 -13.82
C ILE A 376 -0.62 -3.81 -12.89
N SER A 377 -0.86 -3.76 -11.58
CA SER A 377 0.18 -3.68 -10.56
C SER A 377 -0.22 -4.50 -9.32
N GLU A 378 0.73 -5.19 -8.73
CA GLU A 378 0.62 -5.93 -7.47
C GLU A 378 1.99 -5.93 -6.76
N GLY A 379 1.96 -6.13 -5.45
CA GLY A 379 3.14 -6.53 -4.70
C GLY A 379 3.24 -8.06 -4.66
N GLN A 380 2.79 -8.63 -3.55
CA GLN A 380 2.61 -10.09 -3.37
C GLN A 380 1.13 -10.36 -3.06
N PRO A 381 0.32 -10.70 -4.06
CA PRO A 381 -1.12 -10.79 -3.89
C PRO A 381 -1.53 -12.00 -3.04
N LEU A 382 -2.17 -11.74 -1.89
CA LEU A 382 -2.68 -12.76 -0.98
C LEU A 382 -3.64 -13.73 -1.68
N SER A 383 -4.48 -13.22 -2.59
CA SER A 383 -5.43 -14.05 -3.35
C SER A 383 -4.77 -15.13 -4.21
N VAL A 384 -3.50 -14.95 -4.62
CA VAL A 384 -2.72 -15.99 -5.29
C VAL A 384 -2.32 -17.08 -4.29
N LEU A 385 -1.80 -16.70 -3.14
CA LEU A 385 -1.39 -17.62 -2.09
C LEU A 385 -2.57 -18.41 -1.54
N GLU A 386 -3.72 -17.76 -1.30
CA GLU A 386 -4.96 -18.39 -0.85
C GLU A 386 -5.47 -19.43 -1.88
N SER A 387 -5.43 -19.07 -3.17
CA SER A 387 -5.78 -19.96 -4.27
C SER A 387 -4.90 -21.21 -4.29
N PHE A 388 -3.60 -21.04 -4.13
CA PHE A 388 -2.63 -22.14 -4.09
C PHE A 388 -2.82 -23.03 -2.87
N ALA A 389 -3.02 -22.47 -1.69
CA ALA A 389 -3.31 -23.25 -0.49
C ALA A 389 -4.54 -24.13 -0.68
N ALA A 390 -5.57 -23.61 -1.36
CA ALA A 390 -6.78 -24.36 -1.73
C ALA A 390 -6.60 -25.28 -2.96
N ARG A 391 -5.39 -25.48 -3.47
CA ARG A 391 -5.08 -26.33 -4.66
C ARG A 391 -5.73 -25.84 -5.96
N ARG A 392 -6.01 -24.53 -6.09
CA ARG A 392 -6.49 -23.93 -7.33
C ARG A 392 -5.28 -23.34 -8.07
N PRO A 393 -4.94 -23.87 -9.25
CA PRO A 393 -3.91 -23.25 -10.09
C PRO A 393 -4.39 -21.89 -10.56
N ARG A 394 -3.49 -21.08 -11.10
CA ARG A 394 -3.82 -19.69 -11.42
C ARG A 394 -3.37 -19.28 -12.81
N VAL A 395 -4.19 -18.41 -13.43
CA VAL A 395 -3.78 -17.59 -14.58
C VAL A 395 -3.60 -16.17 -14.04
N THR A 396 -2.45 -15.54 -14.29
CA THR A 396 -2.18 -14.20 -13.77
C THR A 396 -1.36 -13.37 -14.73
N THR A 397 -1.46 -12.05 -14.58
CA THR A 397 -0.54 -11.10 -15.20
C THR A 397 0.83 -11.14 -14.52
N ASP A 398 1.88 -10.77 -15.26
CA ASP A 398 3.27 -10.73 -14.82
C ASP A 398 3.56 -9.40 -14.10
N VAL A 399 3.06 -9.28 -12.89
CA VAL A 399 3.18 -8.11 -12.02
C VAL A 399 3.66 -8.51 -10.63
N GLY A 400 4.43 -7.64 -9.99
CA GLY A 400 5.00 -7.92 -8.69
C GLY A 400 5.81 -9.20 -8.66
N CYS A 401 5.50 -10.09 -7.72
CA CYS A 401 6.11 -11.42 -7.64
C CYS A 401 5.27 -12.55 -8.27
N CYS A 402 4.22 -12.25 -9.05
CA CYS A 402 3.32 -13.27 -9.58
C CYS A 402 4.04 -14.38 -10.36
N ARG A 403 5.03 -14.03 -11.19
CA ARG A 403 5.84 -15.02 -11.94
C ARG A 403 6.59 -15.94 -11.00
N GLU A 404 7.20 -15.42 -9.93
CA GLU A 404 7.91 -16.19 -8.91
C GLU A 404 6.95 -17.11 -8.15
N LEU A 405 5.76 -16.61 -7.77
CA LEU A 405 4.73 -17.42 -7.11
C LEU A 405 4.27 -18.61 -7.97
N LEU A 406 4.19 -18.43 -9.30
CA LEU A 406 3.78 -19.49 -10.22
C LEU A 406 4.88 -20.51 -10.51
N ASN A 407 6.10 -20.04 -10.74
CA ASN A 407 7.19 -20.89 -11.22
C ASN A 407 8.14 -21.36 -10.12
N GLY A 408 8.08 -20.71 -8.95
CA GLY A 408 9.05 -20.91 -7.86
C GLY A 408 10.26 -19.99 -7.96
N LYS A 409 10.98 -19.90 -6.87
CA LYS A 409 12.29 -19.24 -6.74
C LYS A 409 13.42 -20.26 -6.82
N GLU A 410 14.66 -19.82 -6.82
CA GLU A 410 15.82 -20.70 -6.82
C GLU A 410 15.73 -21.72 -5.66
N GLY A 411 15.91 -22.98 -5.97
CA GLY A 411 15.76 -24.09 -5.01
C GLY A 411 14.32 -24.57 -4.78
N ASP A 412 13.34 -24.06 -5.53
CA ASP A 412 11.94 -24.53 -5.50
C ASP A 412 11.66 -25.52 -6.64
N ASP A 413 11.62 -26.80 -6.32
CA ASP A 413 11.40 -27.90 -7.27
C ASP A 413 9.93 -28.37 -7.31
N PHE A 414 8.96 -27.62 -6.78
CA PHE A 414 7.56 -28.04 -6.77
C PHE A 414 6.89 -27.99 -8.14
N GLY A 415 7.50 -27.29 -9.10
CA GLY A 415 7.00 -27.16 -10.46
C GLY A 415 6.01 -25.99 -10.63
N CYS A 416 5.50 -25.82 -11.84
CA CYS A 416 4.66 -24.71 -12.21
C CYS A 416 3.24 -24.82 -11.61
N ALA A 417 2.72 -23.70 -11.07
CA ALA A 417 1.40 -23.62 -10.44
C ALA A 417 0.35 -22.90 -11.30
N GLY A 418 0.67 -22.52 -12.54
CA GLY A 418 -0.27 -21.83 -13.42
C GLY A 418 0.38 -21.20 -14.63
N TYR A 419 -0.27 -20.19 -15.20
CA TYR A 419 0.22 -19.44 -16.36
C TYR A 419 0.34 -17.96 -16.06
N CYS A 420 1.43 -17.34 -16.53
CA CYS A 420 1.73 -15.93 -16.38
C CYS A 420 1.82 -15.27 -17.76
N VAL A 421 1.11 -14.15 -17.93
CA VAL A 421 1.07 -13.39 -19.19
C VAL A 421 1.36 -11.91 -18.94
N PRO A 422 1.83 -11.14 -19.92
CA PRO A 422 1.98 -9.69 -19.75
C PRO A 422 0.66 -9.01 -19.32
N PRO A 423 0.71 -7.92 -18.52
CA PRO A 423 -0.49 -7.16 -18.16
C PRO A 423 -1.15 -6.57 -19.41
N MET A 424 -2.47 -6.35 -19.36
CA MET A 424 -3.29 -5.81 -20.43
C MET A 424 -3.27 -6.63 -21.74
N TYR A 425 -2.77 -7.84 -21.72
CA TYR A 425 -2.68 -8.71 -22.89
C TYR A 425 -3.87 -9.70 -22.95
N ARG A 426 -5.00 -9.23 -23.51
CA ARG A 426 -6.27 -9.95 -23.59
C ARG A 426 -6.14 -11.33 -24.23
N ASP A 427 -5.51 -11.42 -25.40
CA ASP A 427 -5.44 -12.66 -26.19
C ASP A 427 -4.58 -13.72 -25.46
N GLY A 428 -3.50 -13.27 -24.82
CA GLY A 428 -2.67 -14.14 -24.00
C GLY A 428 -3.41 -14.70 -22.76
N LEU A 429 -4.25 -13.86 -22.13
CA LEU A 429 -5.11 -14.30 -21.01
C LEU A 429 -6.15 -15.32 -21.49
N ALA A 430 -6.82 -15.05 -22.61
CA ALA A 430 -7.80 -15.99 -23.21
C ALA A 430 -7.15 -17.33 -23.53
N PHE A 431 -5.98 -17.32 -24.17
CA PHE A 431 -5.21 -18.53 -24.48
C PHE A 431 -4.77 -19.28 -23.21
N ALA A 432 -4.27 -18.57 -22.20
CA ALA A 432 -3.86 -19.20 -20.94
C ALA A 432 -5.04 -19.85 -20.19
N MET A 433 -6.21 -19.20 -20.18
CA MET A 433 -7.44 -19.77 -19.64
C MET A 433 -7.87 -21.01 -20.43
N GLU A 434 -7.85 -20.96 -21.77
CA GLU A 434 -8.19 -22.11 -22.65
C GLU A 434 -7.26 -23.29 -22.33
N LYS A 435 -5.94 -23.06 -22.23
CA LYS A 435 -4.98 -24.10 -21.82
C LYS A 435 -5.25 -24.67 -20.43
N MET A 436 -5.71 -23.86 -19.51
CA MET A 436 -6.11 -24.31 -18.17
C MET A 436 -7.40 -25.15 -18.23
N CYS A 437 -8.34 -24.83 -19.12
CA CYS A 437 -9.60 -25.57 -19.31
C CYS A 437 -9.39 -26.94 -19.94
N GLU A 438 -8.44 -27.10 -20.87
CA GLU A 438 -8.24 -28.37 -21.65
C GLU A 438 -8.06 -29.62 -20.79
N SER A 439 -7.49 -29.54 -19.58
CA SER A 439 -7.13 -30.75 -18.84
C SER A 439 -7.28 -30.57 -17.31
N ARG A 440 -8.26 -31.30 -16.75
CA ARG A 440 -8.43 -31.40 -15.29
C ARG A 440 -7.17 -31.98 -14.60
N ARG A 441 -6.52 -32.97 -15.21
CA ARG A 441 -5.28 -33.55 -14.68
C ARG A 441 -4.18 -32.51 -14.58
N ARG A 442 -4.08 -31.58 -15.54
CA ARG A 442 -3.14 -30.46 -15.53
C ARG A 442 -3.47 -29.51 -14.39
N ARG A 443 -4.75 -29.10 -14.23
CA ARG A 443 -5.19 -28.23 -13.13
C ARG A 443 -4.83 -28.83 -11.77
N ILE A 444 -5.13 -30.11 -11.55
CA ILE A 444 -4.81 -30.79 -10.28
C ILE A 444 -3.30 -30.82 -10.02
N ARG A 445 -2.48 -31.11 -11.02
CA ARG A 445 -1.02 -31.11 -10.88
C ARG A 445 -0.49 -29.73 -10.51
N MET A 446 -0.87 -28.70 -11.26
CA MET A 446 -0.47 -27.32 -11.00
C MET A 446 -0.97 -26.83 -9.64
N GLY A 447 -2.20 -27.17 -9.26
CA GLY A 447 -2.75 -26.87 -7.94
C GLY A 447 -1.95 -27.51 -6.79
N LYS A 448 -1.47 -28.75 -6.96
CA LYS A 448 -0.59 -29.41 -6.00
C LYS A 448 0.77 -28.71 -5.90
N SER A 449 1.36 -28.25 -7.02
CA SER A 449 2.60 -27.49 -7.04
C SER A 449 2.45 -26.18 -6.25
N GLY A 450 1.39 -25.42 -6.49
CA GLY A 450 1.08 -24.20 -5.74
C GLY A 450 0.87 -24.45 -4.24
N GLN A 451 0.12 -25.51 -3.89
CA GLN A 451 -0.12 -25.88 -2.50
C GLN A 451 1.17 -26.25 -1.76
N ALA A 452 2.04 -27.05 -2.38
CA ALA A 452 3.32 -27.44 -1.78
C ALA A 452 4.22 -26.21 -1.55
N ARG A 453 4.29 -25.32 -2.54
CA ARG A 453 5.03 -24.05 -2.44
C ARG A 453 4.52 -23.18 -1.32
N THR A 454 3.18 -22.99 -1.23
CA THR A 454 2.57 -22.19 -0.16
C THR A 454 2.83 -22.78 1.22
N LYS A 455 2.75 -24.10 1.35
CA LYS A 455 3.08 -24.81 2.60
C LYS A 455 4.52 -24.59 3.02
N ALA A 456 5.46 -24.60 2.07
CA ALA A 456 6.88 -24.47 2.37
C ALA A 456 7.30 -23.05 2.72
N TYR A 457 6.74 -22.04 2.03
CA TYR A 457 7.28 -20.67 2.08
C TYR A 457 6.32 -19.62 2.61
N TYR A 458 4.98 -19.77 2.47
CA TYR A 458 4.02 -18.68 2.65
C TYR A 458 2.98 -18.98 3.73
N ARG A 459 3.42 -19.62 4.84
CA ARG A 459 2.58 -19.81 6.03
C ARG A 459 2.61 -18.56 6.92
N HIS A 460 1.48 -18.24 7.53
CA HIS A 460 1.34 -17.10 8.42
C HIS A 460 2.33 -17.16 9.60
N GLU A 461 2.54 -18.35 10.19
CA GLU A 461 3.45 -18.56 11.31
C GLU A 461 4.90 -18.22 10.94
N ARG A 462 5.30 -18.49 9.69
CA ARG A 462 6.64 -18.15 9.20
C ARG A 462 6.82 -16.64 9.11
N MET A 463 5.88 -15.95 8.49
CA MET A 463 5.88 -14.49 8.40
C MET A 463 5.95 -13.85 9.79
N ILE A 464 5.09 -14.26 10.71
CA ILE A 464 5.07 -13.76 12.10
C ILE A 464 6.40 -14.02 12.81
N SER A 465 7.00 -15.20 12.60
CA SER A 465 8.32 -15.51 13.17
C SER A 465 9.42 -14.56 12.68
N GLU A 466 9.39 -14.16 11.40
CA GLU A 466 10.37 -13.19 10.86
C GLU A 466 10.17 -11.79 11.47
N TYR A 467 8.92 -11.31 11.63
CA TYR A 467 8.66 -10.05 12.32
C TYR A 467 9.04 -10.08 13.80
N ARG A 468 8.85 -11.21 14.48
CA ARG A 468 9.34 -11.40 15.85
C ARG A 468 10.87 -11.32 15.95
N LYS A 469 11.59 -11.82 14.93
CA LYS A 469 13.05 -11.65 14.84
C LYS A 469 13.42 -10.18 14.62
N LEU A 470 12.70 -9.49 13.74
CA LEU A 470 12.90 -8.08 13.47
C LEU A 470 12.75 -7.24 14.74
N TYR A 471 11.71 -7.47 15.56
CA TYR A 471 11.53 -6.74 16.81
C TYR A 471 12.59 -7.12 17.88
N ARG A 472 13.09 -8.34 17.87
CA ARG A 472 14.24 -8.71 18.73
C ARG A 472 15.52 -7.98 18.30
N GLU A 473 15.79 -7.84 17.00
CA GLU A 473 16.93 -7.04 16.52
C GLU A 473 16.82 -5.58 17.01
N VAL A 474 15.62 -5.02 17.04
CA VAL A 474 15.38 -3.68 17.58
C VAL A 474 15.69 -3.64 19.08
N GLU A 475 15.18 -4.59 19.87
CA GLU A 475 15.43 -4.69 21.31
C GLU A 475 16.93 -4.82 21.62
N GLU A 476 17.65 -5.66 20.87
CA GLU A 476 19.08 -5.89 21.02
C GLU A 476 19.93 -4.67 20.66
N ALA A 477 19.58 -3.97 19.58
CA ALA A 477 20.36 -2.85 19.06
C ALA A 477 20.25 -1.59 19.92
N TYR A 478 19.09 -1.37 20.54
CA TYR A 478 18.81 -0.15 21.29
C TYR A 478 18.86 -0.32 22.82
N GLY A 479 19.10 -1.54 23.31
CA GLY A 479 19.28 -1.87 24.73
C GLY A 479 17.96 -1.95 25.50
N ARG A 480 18.08 -2.39 26.79
CA ARG A 480 16.93 -2.62 27.68
C ARG A 480 16.50 -1.40 28.49
N ASP A 481 17.29 -0.33 28.49
CA ASP A 481 17.10 0.83 29.36
C ASP A 481 16.43 1.98 28.58
N TRP A 482 15.12 1.86 28.45
CA TRP A 482 14.31 2.79 27.66
C TRP A 482 13.28 3.57 28.49
N ILE A 483 13.42 3.54 29.81
CA ILE A 483 12.54 4.27 30.74
C ILE A 483 13.30 5.40 31.38
#